data_8e8ba8789235d6dcc52d5414cebb9e9d
#
_entry.id   8e8ba8789235d6dcc52d5414cebb9e9d
#
_cell.length_a   1.000
_cell.length_b   1.000
_cell.length_c   1.000
_cell.angle_alpha   90.00
_cell.angle_beta   90.00
_cell.angle_gamma   90.00
#
_symmetry.space_group_name_H-M   'P 1'
#
loop_
_entity.id
_entity.type
_entity.pdbx_description
1 polymer ?
#
loop_
_entity_poly.entity_id
_entity_poly.type
_entity_poly.pdbx_seq_one_letter_code
_entity_poly.pdbx_strand_id
1 'polypeptide(L)'
;MKKLLLGAVMLLSFGAWAQKKAKLDPTAATKDAALNALNNAYEADKKTALQIWDFAEVGYKEVKSAALHVQHLRDAGFTVETGVADIPTAFVATYGSGSPVIGILAEYDALPGINQSASPERNPIAGKNAGHACGHHLFGTASVSAGIAIKELIASGKLKGTVKVFGSPAEEGGSGKVFLVRAGLFNDVDAVIHWHPDDVNAVTTTSALANKSAKFKFYGVSAHAAAAPDQGRSALDAVEAMDNMVNMMREHIPQETRIHYVITSGGKAPNVVPDFAEVYYYVRHPKRKDVVEIFDRVVKAAEGAAIGTGTTMKYD
;
A
#
# COMPACT_ATOMS: atom_id res chain seq x y z
N MET A 1 81.61 -8.10 -47.18
CA MET A 1 80.57 -8.58 -46.21
C MET A 1 80.16 -7.37 -45.41
N LYS A 2 79.04 -6.76 -45.77
CA LYS A 2 78.50 -5.57 -45.10
C LYS A 2 77.32 -6.03 -44.24
N LYS A 3 77.38 -5.81 -42.92
CA LYS A 3 76.27 -6.09 -41.98
C LYS A 3 75.44 -4.80 -41.93
N LEU A 4 74.16 -4.91 -42.32
CA LEU A 4 73.17 -3.87 -42.10
C LEU A 4 72.62 -4.06 -40.65
N LEU A 5 72.76 -3.00 -39.87
CA LEU A 5 71.98 -2.90 -38.57
C LEU A 5 70.65 -2.20 -38.90
N LEU A 6 69.54 -2.90 -38.69
CA LEU A 6 68.21 -2.30 -38.69
C LEU A 6 67.91 -1.82 -37.26
N GLY A 7 67.86 -0.48 -37.08
CA GLY A 7 67.39 0.10 -35.85
C GLY A 7 65.85 0.20 -35.85
N ALA A 8 65.17 -0.54 -34.94
CA ALA A 8 63.74 -0.41 -34.71
C ALA A 8 63.45 0.83 -33.82
N VAL A 9 62.84 1.85 -34.39
CA VAL A 9 62.32 2.99 -33.64
C VAL A 9 60.95 2.62 -33.12
N MET A 10 60.81 2.34 -31.79
CA MET A 10 59.56 2.19 -31.11
C MET A 10 58.93 3.57 -30.86
N LEU A 11 57.92 3.93 -31.64
CA LEU A 11 57.04 5.06 -31.37
C LEU A 11 56.08 4.71 -30.23
N LEU A 12 56.39 5.17 -29.02
CA LEU A 12 55.48 5.18 -27.90
C LEU A 12 54.42 6.26 -28.10
N SER A 13 53.27 5.89 -28.65
CA SER A 13 52.10 6.75 -28.68
C SER A 13 51.50 6.83 -27.27
N PHE A 14 51.81 7.90 -26.55
CA PHE A 14 51.06 8.28 -25.35
C PHE A 14 49.66 8.70 -25.76
N GLY A 15 48.71 7.77 -25.70
CA GLY A 15 47.29 8.10 -25.75
C GLY A 15 46.91 8.92 -24.53
N ALA A 16 46.81 10.23 -24.69
CA ALA A 16 46.20 11.08 -23.69
C ALA A 16 44.71 10.70 -23.57
N TRP A 17 44.37 9.85 -22.61
CA TRP A 17 42.98 9.65 -22.20
C TRP A 17 42.52 10.97 -21.56
N ALA A 18 41.79 11.76 -22.33
CA ALA A 18 41.07 12.90 -21.80
C ALA A 18 40.01 12.34 -20.84
N GLN A 19 40.30 12.28 -19.53
CA GLN A 19 39.28 12.07 -18.51
C GLN A 19 38.28 13.20 -18.69
N LYS A 20 37.08 12.87 -19.21
CA LYS A 20 35.94 13.77 -19.13
C LYS A 20 35.77 14.12 -17.65
N LYS A 21 36.12 15.36 -17.27
CA LYS A 21 35.78 15.89 -15.96
C LYS A 21 34.30 15.65 -15.79
N ALA A 22 33.91 14.81 -14.81
CA ALA A 22 32.52 14.63 -14.44
C ALA A 22 31.94 16.03 -14.21
N LYS A 23 30.85 16.37 -14.90
CA LYS A 23 30.13 17.61 -14.62
C LYS A 23 29.76 17.59 -13.16
N LEU A 24 30.26 18.56 -12.40
CA LEU A 24 29.85 18.73 -11.00
C LEU A 24 28.32 18.87 -10.97
N ASP A 25 27.67 18.01 -10.19
CA ASP A 25 26.23 18.14 -9.95
C ASP A 25 25.97 19.46 -9.21
N PRO A 26 25.28 20.44 -9.81
CA PRO A 26 25.04 21.72 -9.16
C PRO A 26 24.18 21.60 -7.91
N THR A 27 23.54 20.46 -7.69
CA THR A 27 22.69 20.17 -6.54
C THR A 27 23.39 19.35 -5.45
N ALA A 28 24.64 18.96 -5.64
CA ALA A 28 25.38 18.09 -4.70
C ALA A 28 25.34 18.61 -3.27
N ALA A 29 25.69 19.88 -3.06
CA ALA A 29 25.70 20.49 -1.74
C ALA A 29 24.30 20.53 -1.06
N THR A 30 23.24 20.67 -1.86
CA THR A 30 21.85 20.63 -1.36
C THR A 30 21.43 19.22 -1.00
N LYS A 31 21.80 18.22 -1.82
CA LYS A 31 21.59 16.80 -1.51
C LYS A 31 22.32 16.38 -0.25
N ASP A 32 23.60 16.75 -0.13
CA ASP A 32 24.40 16.46 1.07
C ASP A 32 23.78 17.08 2.33
N ALA A 33 23.25 18.30 2.24
CA ALA A 33 22.59 18.95 3.35
C ALA A 33 21.29 18.20 3.76
N ALA A 34 20.49 17.71 2.79
CA ALA A 34 19.32 16.90 3.07
C ALA A 34 19.71 15.56 3.73
N LEU A 35 20.71 14.85 3.18
CA LEU A 35 21.19 13.58 3.74
C LEU A 35 21.75 13.75 5.15
N ASN A 36 22.48 14.82 5.41
CA ASN A 36 22.99 15.12 6.74
C ASN A 36 21.86 15.39 7.74
N ALA A 37 20.79 16.10 7.33
CA ALA A 37 19.63 16.33 8.18
C ALA A 37 18.94 15.00 8.55
N LEU A 38 18.75 14.10 7.57
CA LEU A 38 18.17 12.77 7.79
C LEU A 38 19.05 11.90 8.69
N ASN A 39 20.38 11.89 8.47
CA ASN A 39 21.32 11.14 9.32
C ASN A 39 21.28 11.62 10.77
N ASN A 40 21.16 12.92 10.98
CA ASN A 40 21.05 13.49 12.34
C ASN A 40 19.70 13.14 13.01
N ALA A 41 18.63 12.97 12.26
CA ALA A 41 17.31 12.59 12.75
C ALA A 41 17.16 11.07 13.00
N TYR A 42 18.10 10.25 12.53
CA TYR A 42 17.96 8.78 12.44
C TYR A 42 17.49 8.11 13.74
N GLU A 43 18.08 8.42 14.90
CA GLU A 43 17.67 7.77 16.16
C GLU A 43 16.28 8.23 16.65
N ALA A 44 15.89 9.48 16.36
CA ALA A 44 14.54 9.95 16.63
C ALA A 44 13.51 9.30 15.71
N ASP A 45 13.82 9.20 14.42
CA ASP A 45 12.98 8.55 13.42
C ASP A 45 12.81 7.05 13.72
N LYS A 46 13.88 6.36 14.06
CA LYS A 46 13.85 4.96 14.50
C LYS A 46 12.94 4.76 15.71
N LYS A 47 13.02 5.64 16.71
CA LYS A 47 12.13 5.60 17.87
C LYS A 47 10.68 5.79 17.46
N THR A 48 10.39 6.73 16.58
CA THR A 48 9.04 6.99 16.04
C THR A 48 8.50 5.77 15.29
N ALA A 49 9.29 5.18 14.39
CA ALA A 49 8.91 3.99 13.65
C ALA A 49 8.61 2.81 14.58
N LEU A 50 9.41 2.59 15.61
CA LEU A 50 9.17 1.53 16.60
C LEU A 50 7.93 1.79 17.47
N GLN A 51 7.59 3.06 17.76
CA GLN A 51 6.35 3.40 18.45
C GLN A 51 5.12 3.07 17.59
N ILE A 52 5.16 3.42 16.29
CA ILE A 52 4.06 3.10 15.35
C ILE A 52 3.96 1.59 15.15
N TRP A 53 5.10 0.88 15.05
CA TRP A 53 5.13 -0.59 15.06
C TRP A 53 4.40 -1.17 16.27
N ASP A 54 4.61 -0.60 17.44
CA ASP A 54 3.96 -1.09 18.66
C ASP A 54 2.48 -0.73 18.73
N PHE A 55 2.07 0.44 18.23
CA PHE A 55 0.67 0.82 18.16
C PHE A 55 -0.13 -0.14 17.28
N ALA A 56 0.41 -0.52 16.13
CA ALA A 56 -0.19 -1.46 15.17
C ALA A 56 -1.68 -1.17 14.91
N GLU A 57 -2.00 0.08 14.63
CA GLU A 57 -3.38 0.53 14.41
C GLU A 57 -3.80 0.25 12.97
N VAL A 58 -4.94 -0.42 12.79
CA VAL A 58 -5.46 -0.75 11.46
C VAL A 58 -6.16 0.45 10.81
N GLY A 59 -6.38 0.37 9.52
CA GLY A 59 -6.96 1.42 8.70
C GLY A 59 -8.19 2.09 9.31
N TYR A 60 -8.25 3.42 9.22
CA TYR A 60 -9.21 4.33 9.87
C TYR A 60 -9.20 4.34 11.41
N LYS A 61 -8.25 3.65 12.04
CA LYS A 61 -8.08 3.60 13.51
C LYS A 61 -6.71 4.09 13.96
N GLU A 62 -5.92 4.66 13.07
CA GLU A 62 -4.52 5.08 13.27
C GLU A 62 -4.40 6.38 14.09
N VAL A 63 -5.14 6.47 15.20
CA VAL A 63 -5.27 7.72 16.00
C VAL A 63 -3.94 8.14 16.60
N LYS A 64 -3.19 7.21 17.20
CA LYS A 64 -1.90 7.49 17.84
C LYS A 64 -0.81 7.73 16.81
N SER A 65 -0.79 6.92 15.75
CA SER A 65 0.18 7.02 14.66
C SER A 65 0.05 8.35 13.93
N ALA A 66 -1.17 8.75 13.56
CA ALA A 66 -1.46 10.05 12.95
C ALA A 66 -1.07 11.21 13.89
N ALA A 67 -1.47 11.14 15.17
CA ALA A 67 -1.17 12.18 16.16
C ALA A 67 0.35 12.37 16.35
N LEU A 68 1.13 11.29 16.34
CA LEU A 68 2.58 11.34 16.47
C LEU A 68 3.22 12.04 15.26
N HIS A 69 2.82 11.71 14.05
CA HIS A 69 3.29 12.39 12.84
C HIS A 69 2.89 13.86 12.79
N VAL A 70 1.63 14.18 13.13
CA VAL A 70 1.13 15.55 13.23
C VAL A 70 1.94 16.38 14.23
N GLN A 71 2.27 15.80 15.38
CA GLN A 71 3.07 16.49 16.39
C GLN A 71 4.47 16.80 15.86
N HIS A 72 5.16 15.83 15.25
CA HIS A 72 6.49 16.05 14.67
C HIS A 72 6.50 17.14 13.60
N LEU A 73 5.47 17.17 12.73
CA LEU A 73 5.36 18.19 11.69
C LEU A 73 5.08 19.58 12.28
N ARG A 74 4.22 19.67 13.30
CA ARG A 74 3.96 20.95 14.01
C ARG A 74 5.21 21.47 14.73
N ASP A 75 5.92 20.59 15.41
CA ASP A 75 7.17 20.94 16.11
C ASP A 75 8.25 21.40 15.12
N ALA A 76 8.25 20.84 13.91
CA ALA A 76 9.09 21.29 12.81
C ALA A 76 8.62 22.59 12.15
N GLY A 77 7.46 23.15 12.53
CA GLY A 77 6.96 24.43 12.03
C GLY A 77 6.07 24.35 10.78
N PHE A 78 5.51 23.19 10.46
CA PHE A 78 4.48 23.07 9.42
C PHE A 78 3.13 23.59 9.92
N THR A 79 2.35 24.16 9.01
CA THR A 79 0.91 24.35 9.21
C THR A 79 0.23 23.00 8.92
N VAL A 80 -0.48 22.44 9.91
CA VAL A 80 -1.07 21.09 9.80
C VAL A 80 -2.58 21.14 9.96
N GLU A 81 -3.28 20.72 8.90
CA GLU A 81 -4.72 20.46 8.89
C GLU A 81 -4.97 18.98 9.15
N THR A 82 -5.86 18.66 10.08
CA THR A 82 -6.22 17.27 10.45
C THR A 82 -7.69 17.00 10.17
N GLY A 83 -8.06 15.73 10.01
CA GLY A 83 -9.43 15.33 9.70
C GLY A 83 -9.85 15.67 8.26
N VAL A 84 -8.89 15.83 7.37
CA VAL A 84 -9.15 16.16 5.96
C VAL A 84 -9.88 15.02 5.25
N ALA A 85 -10.66 15.35 4.22
CA ALA A 85 -11.45 14.38 3.45
C ALA A 85 -12.43 13.55 4.32
N ASP A 86 -12.92 14.12 5.42
CA ASP A 86 -13.80 13.46 6.41
C ASP A 86 -13.19 12.19 7.05
N ILE A 87 -11.86 12.07 7.03
CA ILE A 87 -11.11 10.99 7.68
C ILE A 87 -10.38 11.53 8.90
N PRO A 88 -10.79 11.21 10.14
CA PRO A 88 -10.20 11.78 11.36
C PRO A 88 -8.68 11.60 11.50
N THR A 89 -8.14 10.52 10.93
CA THR A 89 -6.72 10.18 10.98
C THR A 89 -5.91 10.71 9.79
N ALA A 90 -6.56 11.32 8.79
CA ALA A 90 -5.87 11.97 7.67
C ALA A 90 -5.43 13.39 8.01
N PHE A 91 -4.32 13.83 7.43
CA PHE A 91 -3.81 15.19 7.60
C PHE A 91 -3.08 15.70 6.36
N VAL A 92 -2.97 17.02 6.25
CA VAL A 92 -2.08 17.71 5.30
C VAL A 92 -1.21 18.70 6.08
N ALA A 93 0.09 18.56 5.95
CA ALA A 93 1.06 19.49 6.54
C ALA A 93 1.75 20.27 5.43
N THR A 94 1.74 21.60 5.51
CA THR A 94 2.25 22.49 4.47
C THR A 94 3.35 23.40 5.03
N TYR A 95 4.45 23.56 4.27
CA TYR A 95 5.50 24.53 4.54
C TYR A 95 6.02 25.18 3.24
N GLY A 96 6.35 26.47 3.31
CA GLY A 96 6.84 27.26 2.19
C GLY A 96 5.71 27.97 1.45
N SER A 97 6.03 28.55 0.31
CA SER A 97 5.08 29.25 -0.54
C SER A 97 5.53 29.30 -1.99
N GLY A 98 4.57 29.39 -2.91
CA GLY A 98 4.81 29.44 -4.35
C GLY A 98 5.19 28.06 -4.93
N SER A 99 5.55 28.08 -6.21
CA SER A 99 5.88 26.87 -6.99
C SER A 99 7.37 26.56 -7.00
N PRO A 100 7.75 25.28 -7.20
CA PRO A 100 6.84 24.13 -7.31
C PRO A 100 6.21 23.72 -5.98
N VAL A 101 5.02 23.12 -6.05
CA VAL A 101 4.34 22.49 -4.91
C VAL A 101 4.57 20.99 -5.00
N ILE A 102 5.34 20.43 -4.08
CA ILE A 102 5.68 19.00 -4.06
C ILE A 102 4.97 18.30 -2.90
N GLY A 103 4.19 17.28 -3.22
CA GLY A 103 3.54 16.40 -2.26
C GLY A 103 4.40 15.19 -1.91
N ILE A 104 4.42 14.81 -0.64
CA ILE A 104 5.03 13.58 -0.13
C ILE A 104 3.91 12.79 0.55
N LEU A 105 3.73 11.51 0.18
CA LEU A 105 2.74 10.64 0.84
C LEU A 105 3.35 9.95 2.05
N ALA A 106 2.56 9.77 3.11
CA ALA A 106 2.92 9.05 4.32
C ALA A 106 1.79 8.09 4.71
N GLU A 107 2.07 6.78 4.74
CA GLU A 107 1.18 5.73 5.22
C GLU A 107 1.60 5.28 6.61
N TYR A 108 0.66 4.80 7.43
CA TYR A 108 0.94 4.40 8.83
C TYR A 108 -0.08 3.40 9.39
N ASP A 109 -0.90 2.78 8.54
CA ASP A 109 -1.84 1.73 8.94
C ASP A 109 -1.18 0.35 8.99
N ALA A 110 -1.66 -0.51 9.89
CA ALA A 110 -1.23 -1.88 10.08
C ALA A 110 -2.22 -2.87 9.45
N LEU A 111 -1.73 -4.08 9.17
CA LEU A 111 -2.52 -5.20 8.68
C LEU A 111 -3.22 -5.94 9.85
N PRO A 112 -4.51 -6.29 9.74
CA PRO A 112 -5.19 -7.13 10.71
C PRO A 112 -4.74 -8.59 10.61
N GLY A 113 -4.81 -9.32 11.73
CA GLY A 113 -4.54 -10.75 11.81
C GLY A 113 -3.07 -11.15 11.79
N ILE A 114 -2.15 -10.19 11.71
CA ILE A 114 -0.70 -10.40 11.69
C ILE A 114 -0.07 -9.57 12.80
N ASN A 115 0.82 -10.17 13.60
CA ASN A 115 1.62 -9.42 14.54
C ASN A 115 2.99 -10.06 14.72
N GLN A 116 3.97 -9.24 15.11
CA GLN A 116 5.35 -9.66 15.31
C GLN A 116 6.02 -8.69 16.29
N SER A 117 6.88 -9.18 17.17
CA SER A 117 7.78 -8.32 17.94
C SER A 117 8.82 -7.68 17.01
N ALA A 118 9.48 -6.62 17.47
CA ALA A 118 10.56 -5.96 16.73
C ALA A 118 11.87 -6.82 16.79
N SER A 119 11.79 -8.04 16.25
CA SER A 119 12.85 -9.05 16.22
C SER A 119 12.88 -9.70 14.85
N PRO A 120 14.06 -10.09 14.33
CA PRO A 120 14.17 -10.80 13.05
C PRO A 120 13.63 -12.25 13.10
N GLU A 121 13.49 -12.83 14.32
CA GLU A 121 12.93 -14.16 14.47
C GLU A 121 11.40 -14.08 14.57
N ARG A 122 10.73 -15.17 14.14
CA ARG A 122 9.28 -15.29 14.28
C ARG A 122 8.89 -15.31 15.77
N ASN A 123 8.36 -14.21 16.24
CA ASN A 123 7.96 -14.02 17.63
C ASN A 123 6.65 -13.23 17.73
N PRO A 124 5.49 -13.89 17.49
CA PRO A 124 4.18 -13.24 17.60
C PRO A 124 3.88 -12.84 19.04
N ILE A 125 3.24 -11.69 19.22
CA ILE A 125 2.87 -11.15 20.55
C ILE A 125 1.47 -11.62 20.88
N ALA A 126 1.31 -12.36 21.98
CA ALA A 126 -0.01 -12.82 22.43
C ALA A 126 -0.95 -11.62 22.69
N GLY A 127 -2.19 -11.74 22.23
CA GLY A 127 -3.23 -10.72 22.40
C GLY A 127 -3.16 -9.53 21.42
N LYS A 128 -2.13 -9.40 20.59
CA LYS A 128 -2.11 -8.43 19.47
C LYS A 128 -2.71 -9.08 18.22
N ASN A 129 -3.61 -8.35 17.55
CA ASN A 129 -4.33 -8.83 16.36
C ASN A 129 -4.01 -8.00 15.09
N ALA A 130 -2.95 -7.19 15.12
CA ALA A 130 -2.50 -6.40 13.99
C ALA A 130 -0.99 -6.17 14.04
N GLY A 131 -0.37 -5.87 12.90
CA GLY A 131 1.06 -5.58 12.80
C GLY A 131 1.46 -5.00 11.45
N HIS A 132 2.64 -4.40 11.39
CA HIS A 132 3.15 -3.69 10.21
C HIS A 132 3.93 -4.60 9.25
N ALA A 133 3.30 -5.64 8.71
CA ALA A 133 3.96 -6.53 7.75
C ALA A 133 4.24 -5.86 6.38
N CYS A 134 3.51 -4.79 6.05
CA CYS A 134 3.72 -4.00 4.83
C CYS A 134 4.75 -2.87 4.99
N GLY A 135 5.21 -2.59 6.23
CA GLY A 135 6.25 -1.59 6.49
C GLY A 135 5.77 -0.14 6.58
N HIS A 136 4.47 0.12 6.73
CA HIS A 136 3.91 1.48 6.76
C HIS A 136 4.44 2.32 7.95
N HIS A 137 4.85 1.69 9.06
CA HIS A 137 5.54 2.38 10.16
C HIS A 137 6.86 3.02 9.72
N LEU A 138 7.60 2.39 8.79
CA LEU A 138 8.80 2.95 8.16
C LEU A 138 8.42 3.98 7.10
N PHE A 139 7.43 3.66 6.28
CA PHE A 139 6.98 4.52 5.19
C PHE A 139 6.56 5.90 5.71
N GLY A 140 5.62 5.95 6.66
CA GLY A 140 5.14 7.20 7.23
C GLY A 140 6.25 8.00 7.90
N THR A 141 7.06 7.34 8.74
CA THR A 141 8.14 8.00 9.46
C THR A 141 9.17 8.63 8.52
N ALA A 142 9.66 7.88 7.54
CA ALA A 142 10.67 8.39 6.62
C ALA A 142 10.11 9.49 5.69
N SER A 143 8.83 9.40 5.29
CA SER A 143 8.16 10.44 4.52
C SER A 143 8.03 11.75 5.30
N VAL A 144 7.67 11.69 6.58
CA VAL A 144 7.62 12.85 7.48
C VAL A 144 9.02 13.45 7.67
N SER A 145 10.03 12.62 7.93
CA SER A 145 11.41 13.04 8.07
C SER A 145 11.95 13.71 6.78
N ALA A 146 11.64 13.14 5.61
CA ALA A 146 11.98 13.73 4.32
C ALA A 146 11.32 15.11 4.13
N GLY A 147 10.04 15.24 4.49
CA GLY A 147 9.32 16.52 4.49
C GLY A 147 10.00 17.57 5.36
N ILE A 148 10.42 17.19 6.56
CA ILE A 148 11.14 18.06 7.50
C ILE A 148 12.51 18.47 6.92
N ALA A 149 13.27 17.54 6.34
CA ALA A 149 14.55 17.86 5.71
C ALA A 149 14.41 18.84 4.54
N ILE A 150 13.38 18.67 3.70
CA ILE A 150 13.07 19.62 2.61
C ILE A 150 12.65 20.99 3.18
N LYS A 151 11.85 21.01 4.25
CA LYS A 151 11.46 22.24 4.94
C LYS A 151 12.70 23.02 5.40
N GLU A 152 13.71 22.37 5.98
CA GLU A 152 14.95 23.01 6.40
C GLU A 152 15.71 23.65 5.22
N LEU A 153 15.71 23.01 4.06
CA LEU A 153 16.31 23.57 2.85
C LEU A 153 15.54 24.79 2.33
N ILE A 154 14.21 24.78 2.43
CA ILE A 154 13.36 25.93 2.07
C ILE A 154 13.60 27.08 3.09
N ALA A 155 13.60 26.78 4.39
CA ALA A 155 13.82 27.75 5.45
C ALA A 155 15.20 28.44 5.36
N SER A 156 16.22 27.70 4.93
CA SER A 156 17.58 28.23 4.72
C SER A 156 17.77 28.92 3.37
N GLY A 157 16.73 29.01 2.53
CA GLY A 157 16.80 29.63 1.20
C GLY A 157 17.55 28.82 0.14
N LYS A 158 17.95 27.57 0.45
CA LYS A 158 18.60 26.66 -0.51
C LYS A 158 17.62 26.08 -1.53
N LEU A 159 16.35 25.99 -1.17
CA LEU A 159 15.27 25.63 -2.10
C LEU A 159 14.17 26.69 -2.05
N LYS A 160 13.35 26.72 -3.09
CA LYS A 160 12.15 27.54 -3.20
C LYS A 160 10.97 26.63 -3.50
N GLY A 161 9.76 27.11 -3.15
CA GLY A 161 8.52 26.39 -3.40
C GLY A 161 7.84 25.95 -2.12
N THR A 162 6.91 25.03 -2.26
CA THR A 162 6.08 24.50 -1.18
C THR A 162 6.26 23.00 -1.06
N VAL A 163 6.43 22.49 0.16
CA VAL A 163 6.34 21.06 0.44
C VAL A 163 5.07 20.77 1.23
N LYS A 164 4.33 19.74 0.79
CA LYS A 164 3.15 19.21 1.48
C LYS A 164 3.39 17.76 1.87
N VAL A 165 3.16 17.40 3.13
CA VAL A 165 3.15 16.00 3.59
C VAL A 165 1.70 15.58 3.80
N PHE A 166 1.27 14.56 3.08
CA PHE A 166 -0.08 14.01 3.15
C PHE A 166 -0.09 12.76 4.01
N GLY A 167 -0.70 12.83 5.18
CA GLY A 167 -1.02 11.66 5.99
C GLY A 167 -2.17 10.90 5.36
N SER A 168 -1.86 9.72 4.83
CA SER A 168 -2.75 8.92 4.00
C SER A 168 -3.05 7.60 4.71
N PRO A 169 -4.09 7.57 5.58
CA PRO A 169 -4.48 6.40 6.35
C PRO A 169 -5.16 5.35 5.48
N ALA A 170 -5.33 4.15 6.04
CA ALA A 170 -6.14 3.07 5.51
C ALA A 170 -5.79 2.66 4.06
N GLU A 171 -4.50 2.51 3.77
CA GLU A 171 -4.06 1.94 2.50
C GLU A 171 -4.52 0.49 2.40
N GLU A 172 -4.36 -0.30 3.47
CA GLU A 172 -4.69 -1.72 3.58
C GLU A 172 -6.21 -1.98 3.51
N GLY A 173 -6.70 -1.98 2.28
CA GLY A 173 -8.11 -2.27 1.96
C GLY A 173 -9.10 -1.12 2.16
N GLY A 174 -8.69 0.01 2.74
CA GLY A 174 -9.57 1.16 2.98
C GLY A 174 -9.56 2.22 1.87
N SER A 175 -8.51 2.23 1.03
CA SER A 175 -8.35 3.18 -0.09
C SER A 175 -8.39 4.66 0.33
N GLY A 176 -7.79 5.02 1.46
CA GLY A 176 -7.82 6.38 2.02
C GLY A 176 -7.41 7.45 1.02
N LYS A 177 -6.39 7.21 0.19
CA LYS A 177 -5.95 8.15 -0.85
C LYS A 177 -7.02 8.52 -1.87
N VAL A 178 -7.97 7.63 -2.15
CA VAL A 178 -9.09 7.92 -3.06
C VAL A 178 -9.97 9.03 -2.50
N PHE A 179 -10.19 9.05 -1.19
CA PHE A 179 -10.94 10.12 -0.52
C PHE A 179 -10.18 11.45 -0.55
N LEU A 180 -8.86 11.41 -0.33
CA LEU A 180 -8.01 12.61 -0.43
C LEU A 180 -8.07 13.22 -1.85
N VAL A 181 -8.01 12.38 -2.89
CA VAL A 181 -8.15 12.84 -4.29
C VAL A 181 -9.53 13.41 -4.55
N ARG A 182 -10.61 12.76 -4.10
CA ARG A 182 -11.98 13.25 -4.25
C ARG A 182 -12.23 14.58 -3.55
N ALA A 183 -11.58 14.80 -2.41
CA ALA A 183 -11.62 16.07 -1.68
C ALA A 183 -10.79 17.17 -2.36
N GLY A 184 -10.10 16.89 -3.47
CA GLY A 184 -9.34 17.88 -4.24
C GLY A 184 -8.01 18.28 -3.59
N LEU A 185 -7.51 17.54 -2.59
CA LEU A 185 -6.32 17.92 -1.82
C LEU A 185 -5.02 17.97 -2.65
N PHE A 186 -5.04 17.41 -3.85
CA PHE A 186 -3.90 17.39 -4.76
C PHE A 186 -4.03 18.36 -5.95
N ASN A 187 -5.11 19.16 -6.01
CA ASN A 187 -5.39 20.00 -7.18
C ASN A 187 -4.36 21.12 -7.41
N ASP A 188 -3.65 21.53 -6.37
CA ASP A 188 -2.61 22.55 -6.41
C ASP A 188 -1.19 21.97 -6.29
N VAL A 189 -1.03 20.64 -6.46
CA VAL A 189 0.26 19.94 -6.33
C VAL A 189 0.82 19.65 -7.72
N ASP A 190 2.06 20.11 -7.98
CA ASP A 190 2.72 19.93 -9.28
C ASP A 190 3.23 18.49 -9.47
N ALA A 191 3.71 17.85 -8.38
CA ALA A 191 4.14 16.47 -8.39
C ALA A 191 4.00 15.83 -7.00
N VAL A 192 3.66 14.54 -6.97
CA VAL A 192 3.60 13.76 -5.73
C VAL A 192 4.70 12.70 -5.75
N ILE A 193 5.48 12.64 -4.67
CA ILE A 193 6.53 11.64 -4.47
C ILE A 193 6.04 10.64 -3.44
N HIS A 194 6.26 9.37 -3.76
CA HIS A 194 5.86 8.23 -2.96
C HIS A 194 6.98 7.19 -2.98
N TRP A 195 7.17 6.48 -1.90
CA TRP A 195 8.06 5.33 -1.83
C TRP A 195 7.37 4.21 -1.04
N HIS A 196 7.86 2.99 -1.13
CA HIS A 196 7.36 1.88 -0.35
C HIS A 196 8.53 0.96 0.02
N PRO A 197 8.58 0.42 1.26
CA PRO A 197 9.58 -0.58 1.64
C PRO A 197 9.51 -1.80 0.72
N ASP A 198 10.68 -2.22 0.21
CA ASP A 198 10.83 -3.37 -0.68
C ASP A 198 12.23 -3.99 -0.49
N ASP A 199 12.51 -5.11 -1.15
CA ASP A 199 13.80 -5.80 -1.09
C ASP A 199 14.87 -5.20 -2.02
N VAL A 200 14.47 -4.27 -2.91
CA VAL A 200 15.36 -3.59 -3.85
C VAL A 200 15.08 -2.08 -3.90
N ASN A 201 16.14 -1.30 -4.12
CA ASN A 201 16.02 0.12 -4.45
C ASN A 201 15.77 0.28 -5.95
N ALA A 202 14.54 0.57 -6.34
CA ALA A 202 14.13 0.71 -7.73
C ALA A 202 13.11 1.84 -7.92
N VAL A 203 13.04 2.36 -9.15
CA VAL A 203 11.91 3.19 -9.58
C VAL A 203 10.90 2.28 -10.25
N THR A 204 9.74 2.08 -9.61
CA THR A 204 8.67 1.24 -10.14
C THR A 204 7.87 2.01 -11.18
N THR A 205 7.95 1.56 -12.44
CA THR A 205 7.22 2.15 -13.57
C THR A 205 6.07 1.27 -14.07
N THR A 206 5.77 0.19 -13.35
CA THR A 206 4.69 -0.74 -13.70
C THR A 206 3.34 -0.20 -13.24
N SER A 207 2.26 -0.62 -13.92
CA SER A 207 0.90 -0.33 -13.49
C SER A 207 0.51 -1.18 -12.27
N ALA A 208 -0.31 -0.61 -11.38
CA ALA A 208 -0.98 -1.37 -10.32
C ALA A 208 -2.24 -2.06 -10.86
N LEU A 209 -2.71 -3.09 -10.12
CA LEU A 209 -3.96 -3.76 -10.43
C LEU A 209 -5.15 -2.97 -9.84
N ALA A 210 -6.13 -2.63 -10.69
CA ALA A 210 -7.43 -2.21 -10.20
C ALA A 210 -8.08 -3.38 -9.43
N ASN A 211 -8.83 -3.08 -8.38
CA ASN A 211 -9.51 -4.06 -7.54
C ASN A 211 -10.99 -3.74 -7.37
N LYS A 212 -11.84 -4.75 -7.37
CA LYS A 212 -13.22 -4.69 -6.93
C LYS A 212 -13.51 -5.89 -6.03
N SER A 213 -14.09 -5.64 -4.87
CA SER A 213 -14.34 -6.65 -3.86
C SER A 213 -15.77 -6.60 -3.37
N ALA A 214 -16.27 -7.72 -2.87
CA ALA A 214 -17.53 -7.82 -2.18
C ALA A 214 -17.58 -9.04 -1.28
N LYS A 215 -18.41 -8.95 -0.26
CA LYS A 215 -18.87 -10.07 0.56
C LYS A 215 -20.19 -10.57 0.05
N PHE A 216 -20.19 -11.81 -0.44
CA PHE A 216 -21.41 -12.50 -0.87
C PHE A 216 -21.97 -13.28 0.32
N LYS A 217 -23.20 -12.96 0.70
CA LYS A 217 -23.91 -13.50 1.84
C LYS A 217 -25.07 -14.36 1.35
N PHE A 218 -25.07 -15.63 1.71
CA PHE A 218 -26.11 -16.58 1.38
C PHE A 218 -26.97 -16.88 2.60
N TYR A 219 -28.27 -16.96 2.37
CA TYR A 219 -29.28 -17.23 3.40
C TYR A 219 -30.08 -18.45 2.98
N GLY A 220 -30.02 -19.47 3.80
CA GLY A 220 -30.71 -20.76 3.63
C GLY A 220 -31.75 -21.05 4.66
N VAL A 221 -32.00 -22.33 4.90
CA VAL A 221 -32.92 -22.84 5.92
C VAL A 221 -32.20 -23.87 6.78
N SER A 222 -32.18 -23.66 8.09
CA SER A 222 -31.57 -24.60 9.04
C SER A 222 -32.39 -25.81 9.20
N ALA A 223 -31.77 -26.98 9.36
CA ALA A 223 -32.41 -28.25 9.69
C ALA A 223 -31.44 -29.18 10.42
N HIS A 224 -31.95 -30.20 11.07
CA HIS A 224 -31.13 -31.25 11.64
C HIS A 224 -30.59 -32.16 10.52
N ALA A 225 -29.28 -32.13 10.31
CA ALA A 225 -28.68 -32.77 9.14
C ALA A 225 -28.86 -34.28 9.05
N ALA A 226 -29.15 -34.99 10.15
CA ALA A 226 -29.43 -36.43 10.16
C ALA A 226 -30.92 -36.74 10.21
N ALA A 227 -31.75 -35.94 10.92
CA ALA A 227 -33.15 -36.26 11.16
C ALA A 227 -34.10 -35.71 10.08
N ALA A 228 -33.79 -34.56 9.49
CA ALA A 228 -34.68 -33.88 8.54
C ALA A 228 -33.85 -33.04 7.52
N PRO A 229 -32.84 -33.59 6.86
CA PRO A 229 -31.97 -32.82 5.93
C PRO A 229 -32.75 -32.28 4.72
N ASP A 230 -33.79 -32.94 4.28
CA ASP A 230 -34.68 -32.57 3.20
C ASP A 230 -35.44 -31.25 3.44
N GLN A 231 -35.62 -30.86 4.69
CA GLN A 231 -36.22 -29.57 5.06
C GLN A 231 -35.21 -28.41 5.09
N GLY A 232 -33.91 -28.70 5.01
CA GLY A 232 -32.84 -27.70 5.00
C GLY A 232 -32.56 -27.13 3.60
N ARG A 233 -31.94 -25.96 3.59
CA ARG A 233 -31.27 -25.36 2.41
C ARG A 233 -29.95 -24.78 2.88
N SER A 234 -28.86 -25.44 2.50
CA SER A 234 -27.52 -25.08 2.99
C SER A 234 -27.00 -23.83 2.33
N ALA A 235 -26.79 -22.79 3.08
CA ALA A 235 -26.10 -21.59 2.63
C ALA A 235 -24.61 -21.86 2.31
N LEU A 236 -24.00 -22.85 2.97
CA LEU A 236 -22.62 -23.26 2.67
C LEU A 236 -22.53 -23.93 1.30
N ASP A 237 -23.48 -24.79 0.93
CA ASP A 237 -23.50 -25.40 -0.42
C ASP A 237 -23.63 -24.34 -1.52
N ALA A 238 -24.34 -23.23 -1.23
CA ALA A 238 -24.42 -22.11 -2.17
C ALA A 238 -23.06 -21.39 -2.33
N VAL A 239 -22.30 -21.21 -1.25
CA VAL A 239 -20.93 -20.67 -1.31
C VAL A 239 -20.03 -21.62 -2.11
N GLU A 240 -20.07 -22.92 -1.84
CA GLU A 240 -19.25 -23.92 -2.56
C GLU A 240 -19.62 -23.98 -4.05
N ALA A 241 -20.91 -23.90 -4.39
CA ALA A 241 -21.39 -23.86 -5.77
C ALA A 241 -20.88 -22.58 -6.49
N MET A 242 -20.96 -21.41 -5.84
CA MET A 242 -20.41 -20.16 -6.36
C MET A 242 -18.91 -20.29 -6.62
N ASP A 243 -18.15 -20.79 -5.64
CA ASP A 243 -16.70 -20.92 -5.71
C ASP A 243 -16.29 -21.85 -6.87
N ASN A 244 -17.01 -22.96 -7.07
CA ASN A 244 -16.82 -23.86 -8.20
C ASN A 244 -17.10 -23.17 -9.54
N MET A 245 -18.19 -22.42 -9.69
CA MET A 245 -18.53 -21.69 -10.92
C MET A 245 -17.48 -20.62 -11.23
N VAL A 246 -17.00 -19.88 -10.21
CA VAL A 246 -15.94 -18.88 -10.36
C VAL A 246 -14.62 -19.53 -10.76
N ASN A 247 -14.29 -20.71 -10.20
CA ASN A 247 -13.07 -21.44 -10.55
C ASN A 247 -13.11 -21.92 -12.01
N MET A 248 -14.26 -22.41 -12.50
CA MET A 248 -14.44 -22.77 -13.92
C MET A 248 -14.28 -21.56 -14.84
N MET A 249 -14.67 -20.37 -14.40
CA MET A 249 -14.57 -19.14 -15.18
C MET A 249 -13.10 -18.73 -15.46
N ARG A 250 -12.12 -19.19 -14.66
CA ARG A 250 -10.71 -18.78 -14.78
C ARG A 250 -10.09 -19.09 -16.15
N GLU A 251 -10.55 -20.15 -16.82
CA GLU A 251 -10.13 -20.49 -18.17
C GLU A 251 -10.60 -19.51 -19.25
N HIS A 252 -11.57 -18.63 -18.92
CA HIS A 252 -12.32 -17.79 -19.85
C HIS A 252 -12.28 -16.30 -19.50
N ILE A 253 -11.18 -15.86 -18.88
CA ILE A 253 -10.88 -14.47 -18.51
C ILE A 253 -9.44 -14.12 -18.90
N PRO A 254 -9.08 -12.82 -19.08
CA PRO A 254 -7.72 -12.42 -19.40
C PRO A 254 -6.71 -12.96 -18.38
N GLN A 255 -5.53 -13.35 -18.87
CA GLN A 255 -4.48 -14.01 -18.08
C GLN A 255 -3.97 -13.15 -16.93
N GLU A 256 -3.98 -11.82 -17.06
CA GLU A 256 -3.55 -10.87 -16.06
C GLU A 256 -4.51 -10.75 -14.87
N THR A 257 -5.70 -11.37 -14.98
CA THR A 257 -6.72 -11.34 -13.93
C THR A 257 -6.28 -12.13 -12.69
N ARG A 258 -6.61 -11.61 -11.51
CA ARG A 258 -6.48 -12.33 -10.23
C ARG A 258 -7.82 -12.31 -9.53
N ILE A 259 -8.32 -13.50 -9.17
CA ILE A 259 -9.52 -13.67 -8.36
C ILE A 259 -9.14 -14.50 -7.15
N HIS A 260 -9.36 -13.94 -5.97
CA HIS A 260 -9.10 -14.61 -4.69
C HIS A 260 -10.33 -14.50 -3.81
N TYR A 261 -10.53 -15.49 -2.94
CA TYR A 261 -11.61 -15.45 -1.96
C TYR A 261 -11.22 -16.13 -0.65
N VAL A 262 -11.97 -15.81 0.38
CA VAL A 262 -11.97 -16.53 1.64
C VAL A 262 -13.40 -16.72 2.10
N ILE A 263 -13.73 -17.91 2.63
CA ILE A 263 -15.00 -18.16 3.31
C ILE A 263 -14.88 -17.58 4.71
N THR A 264 -15.64 -16.54 4.99
CA THR A 264 -15.62 -15.82 6.28
C THR A 264 -16.64 -16.38 7.28
N SER A 265 -17.66 -17.11 6.79
CA SER A 265 -18.60 -17.87 7.59
C SER A 265 -19.12 -19.06 6.80
N GLY A 266 -19.07 -20.28 7.36
CA GLY A 266 -19.48 -21.53 6.70
C GLY A 266 -20.34 -22.43 7.60
N GLY A 267 -20.96 -21.91 8.67
CA GLY A 267 -21.72 -22.69 9.66
C GLY A 267 -20.95 -22.92 10.96
N LYS A 268 -21.54 -23.66 11.89
CA LYS A 268 -20.98 -23.85 13.23
C LYS A 268 -20.76 -25.31 13.63
N ALA A 269 -21.61 -26.22 13.15
CA ALA A 269 -21.55 -27.64 13.49
C ALA A 269 -22.06 -28.51 12.33
N PRO A 270 -21.42 -29.65 12.03
CA PRO A 270 -21.77 -30.47 10.85
C PRO A 270 -23.15 -31.14 10.95
N ASN A 271 -23.74 -31.25 12.12
CA ASN A 271 -25.05 -31.80 12.31
C ASN A 271 -26.22 -30.79 12.19
N VAL A 272 -25.89 -29.53 11.79
CA VAL A 272 -26.86 -28.46 11.57
C VAL A 272 -26.63 -27.93 10.16
N VAL A 273 -27.66 -28.00 9.29
CA VAL A 273 -27.62 -27.38 7.97
C VAL A 273 -27.47 -25.87 8.12
N PRO A 274 -26.41 -25.24 7.55
CA PRO A 274 -26.13 -23.80 7.73
C PRO A 274 -27.21 -22.94 7.04
N ASP A 275 -27.84 -22.06 7.80
CA ASP A 275 -28.81 -21.06 7.30
C ASP A 275 -28.15 -19.74 6.88
N PHE A 276 -26.84 -19.57 7.18
CA PHE A 276 -26.04 -18.44 6.76
C PHE A 276 -24.62 -18.86 6.41
N ALA A 277 -24.11 -18.35 5.28
CA ALA A 277 -22.70 -18.43 4.93
C ALA A 277 -22.28 -17.15 4.19
N GLU A 278 -21.00 -16.80 4.30
CA GLU A 278 -20.42 -15.62 3.69
C GLU A 278 -19.07 -15.96 3.06
N VAL A 279 -18.84 -15.48 1.85
CA VAL A 279 -17.56 -15.55 1.15
C VAL A 279 -17.14 -14.16 0.67
N TYR A 280 -15.88 -13.79 0.90
CA TYR A 280 -15.31 -12.50 0.54
C TYR A 280 -14.41 -12.65 -0.66
N TYR A 281 -14.72 -11.94 -1.76
CA TYR A 281 -14.03 -11.99 -3.04
C TYR A 281 -13.26 -10.71 -3.36
N TYR A 282 -12.06 -10.88 -3.96
CA TYR A 282 -11.29 -9.85 -4.64
C TYR A 282 -11.16 -10.21 -6.12
N VAL A 283 -11.48 -9.25 -7.02
CA VAL A 283 -11.27 -9.36 -8.46
C VAL A 283 -10.32 -8.25 -8.87
N ARG A 284 -9.18 -8.61 -9.46
CA ARG A 284 -8.12 -7.67 -9.85
C ARG A 284 -7.71 -7.85 -11.32
N HIS A 285 -7.44 -6.73 -12.00
CA HIS A 285 -6.89 -6.69 -13.36
C HIS A 285 -6.22 -5.33 -13.61
N PRO A 286 -5.17 -5.20 -14.47
CA PRO A 286 -4.56 -3.91 -14.79
C PRO A 286 -5.55 -2.87 -15.33
N LYS A 287 -6.57 -3.30 -16.09
CA LYS A 287 -7.59 -2.42 -16.66
C LYS A 287 -8.87 -2.47 -15.84
N ARG A 288 -9.32 -1.29 -15.36
CA ARG A 288 -10.57 -1.15 -14.60
C ARG A 288 -11.79 -1.72 -15.33
N LYS A 289 -11.86 -1.55 -16.66
CA LYS A 289 -12.98 -2.07 -17.46
C LYS A 289 -13.14 -3.58 -17.28
N ASP A 290 -12.03 -4.32 -17.41
CA ASP A 290 -12.02 -5.78 -17.30
C ASP A 290 -12.39 -6.23 -15.87
N VAL A 291 -11.95 -5.48 -14.83
CA VAL A 291 -12.38 -5.75 -13.44
C VAL A 291 -13.90 -5.69 -13.31
N VAL A 292 -14.56 -4.68 -13.89
CA VAL A 292 -16.03 -4.53 -13.79
C VAL A 292 -16.72 -5.68 -14.50
N GLU A 293 -16.33 -5.98 -15.74
CA GLU A 293 -16.94 -7.04 -16.55
C GLU A 293 -16.77 -8.43 -15.90
N ILE A 294 -15.59 -8.71 -15.33
CA ILE A 294 -15.32 -9.98 -14.65
C ILE A 294 -16.10 -10.06 -13.33
N PHE A 295 -16.15 -8.96 -12.57
CA PHE A 295 -16.91 -8.91 -11.32
C PHE A 295 -18.41 -9.17 -11.55
N ASP A 296 -18.99 -8.61 -12.62
CA ASP A 296 -20.38 -8.86 -12.99
C ASP A 296 -20.64 -10.36 -13.30
N ARG A 297 -19.64 -11.06 -13.83
CA ARG A 297 -19.71 -12.52 -14.00
C ARG A 297 -19.64 -13.27 -12.67
N VAL A 298 -18.83 -12.78 -11.72
CA VAL A 298 -18.79 -13.34 -10.34
C VAL A 298 -20.15 -13.17 -9.66
N VAL A 299 -20.81 -12.02 -9.83
CA VAL A 299 -22.17 -11.79 -9.30
C VAL A 299 -23.16 -12.79 -9.90
N LYS A 300 -23.11 -13.02 -11.25
CA LYS A 300 -23.97 -14.02 -11.91
C LYS A 300 -23.72 -15.44 -11.41
N ALA A 301 -22.47 -15.79 -11.09
CA ALA A 301 -22.17 -17.08 -10.46
C ALA A 301 -22.84 -17.21 -9.07
N ALA A 302 -22.81 -16.14 -8.28
CA ALA A 302 -23.50 -16.10 -6.97
C ALA A 302 -25.03 -16.22 -7.10
N GLU A 303 -25.62 -15.51 -8.07
CA GLU A 303 -27.06 -15.61 -8.39
C GLU A 303 -27.45 -17.03 -8.82
N GLY A 304 -26.66 -17.63 -9.73
CA GLY A 304 -26.85 -19.00 -10.18
C GLY A 304 -26.73 -20.03 -9.06
N ALA A 305 -25.76 -19.84 -8.17
CA ALA A 305 -25.57 -20.69 -6.99
C ALA A 305 -26.77 -20.60 -6.03
N ALA A 306 -27.27 -19.40 -5.77
CA ALA A 306 -28.45 -19.21 -4.92
C ALA A 306 -29.70 -19.89 -5.50
N ILE A 307 -29.94 -19.74 -6.81
CA ILE A 307 -31.07 -20.38 -7.51
C ILE A 307 -30.94 -21.90 -7.41
N GLY A 308 -29.77 -22.46 -7.74
CA GLY A 308 -29.55 -23.91 -7.79
C GLY A 308 -29.63 -24.59 -6.42
N THR A 309 -29.30 -23.89 -5.34
CA THR A 309 -29.34 -24.43 -3.96
C THR A 309 -30.62 -24.08 -3.21
N GLY A 310 -31.54 -23.31 -3.81
CA GLY A 310 -32.76 -22.87 -3.14
C GLY A 310 -32.54 -21.90 -1.99
N THR A 311 -31.47 -21.12 -2.05
CA THR A 311 -31.11 -20.08 -1.07
C THR A 311 -31.38 -18.68 -1.63
N THR A 312 -31.15 -17.64 -0.82
CA THR A 312 -31.15 -16.26 -1.30
C THR A 312 -29.77 -15.64 -1.11
N MET A 313 -29.40 -14.68 -1.98
CA MET A 313 -28.09 -14.03 -1.95
C MET A 313 -28.22 -12.52 -1.86
N LYS A 314 -27.32 -11.89 -1.09
CA LYS A 314 -27.02 -10.45 -1.11
C LYS A 314 -25.52 -10.24 -1.13
N TYR A 315 -25.06 -9.09 -1.62
CA TYR A 315 -23.65 -8.71 -1.53
C TYR A 315 -23.49 -7.22 -1.23
N ASP A 316 -22.40 -6.86 -0.60
CA ASP A 316 -21.97 -5.52 -0.23
C ASP A 316 -20.46 -5.33 -0.41
#